data_f1027a2f638332d20da60d440682ed70
#
_entry.id   f1027a2f638332d20da60d440682ed70
#
_cell.length_a   1.000
_cell.length_b   1.000
_cell.length_c   1.000
_cell.angle_alpha   90.00
_cell.angle_beta   90.00
_cell.angle_gamma   90.00
#
_symmetry.space_group_name_H-M   'P 1'
#
loop_
_entity.id
_entity.type
_entity.pdbx_description
1 polymer ?
#
loop_
_entity_poly.entity_id
_entity_poly.type
_entity_poly.pdbx_seq_one_letter_code
_entity_poly.pdbx_strand_id
1 'polypeptide(L)'
;MRALLLHHPYSYPRFEQDLVARVAELPEFDVAAADLRALDTGVLATSAGPVALSDYDAIIVFVAFRRLRAAPTLTWGDYSGLRVLMDHDIIQNYSTIFDATLVGAWPAVFHRHRFDSVVTSGHTVQERLAGDGIPADWVPKGVEPARFPTRFGRRSGIASYGSAYTCRQVAERALRDAGIPLTRLPTTPYLQLGARLNRFLGCLAISSDLEVPPQQRASLERVVAREVPMRPGLEPMAKFFEGAGAGCCPIADAMDDLEALGFRDGETCLTFRSHAELVDKLRGAVNIPASLAAMGTAAASLARAEHTWAHRARALRAVISHRLQRFTP
;
A
#
# COMPACT_ATOMS: atom_id res chain seq x y z
N MET A 1 22.62 6.12 15.32
CA MET A 1 21.97 6.13 13.98
C MET A 1 21.30 7.48 13.79
N ARG A 2 21.61 8.15 12.70
CA ARG A 2 20.87 9.32 12.24
C ARG A 2 20.44 9.07 10.79
N ALA A 3 19.14 9.12 10.51
CA ALA A 3 18.59 8.79 9.21
C ALA A 3 17.77 9.97 8.64
N LEU A 4 17.81 10.14 7.34
CA LEU A 4 17.02 11.15 6.63
C LEU A 4 15.96 10.46 5.77
N LEU A 5 14.69 10.77 5.99
CA LEU A 5 13.60 10.37 5.12
C LEU A 5 13.27 11.49 4.15
N LEU A 6 13.56 11.26 2.88
CA LEU A 6 13.21 12.16 1.78
C LEU A 6 11.90 11.69 1.15
N HIS A 7 10.85 12.49 1.27
CA HIS A 7 9.56 12.13 0.71
C HIS A 7 9.11 13.09 -0.38
N HIS A 8 8.31 12.59 -1.32
CA HIS A 8 7.72 13.46 -2.33
C HIS A 8 6.71 14.43 -1.68
N PRO A 9 6.81 15.76 -1.96
CA PRO A 9 5.81 16.72 -1.51
C PRO A 9 4.50 16.50 -2.27
N TYR A 10 3.49 15.97 -1.59
CA TYR A 10 2.14 15.84 -2.14
C TYR A 10 1.38 17.16 -1.95
N SER A 11 0.66 17.61 -2.97
CA SER A 11 -0.19 18.80 -2.91
C SER A 11 -1.53 18.57 -2.19
N TYR A 12 -1.83 17.32 -1.83
CA TYR A 12 -3.06 16.94 -1.11
C TYR A 12 -2.79 15.78 -0.14
N PRO A 13 -3.55 15.68 0.96
CA PRO A 13 -3.37 14.62 1.96
C PRO A 13 -3.53 13.22 1.38
N ARG A 14 -2.57 12.34 1.72
CA ARG A 14 -2.54 10.93 1.32
C ARG A 14 -2.05 10.07 2.49
N PHE A 15 -2.25 8.75 2.39
CA PHE A 15 -1.84 7.81 3.42
C PHE A 15 -0.31 7.80 3.67
N GLU A 16 0.49 8.06 2.66
CA GLU A 16 1.96 8.15 2.79
C GLU A 16 2.39 9.26 3.75
N GLN A 17 1.63 10.36 3.81
CA GLN A 17 1.93 11.47 4.72
C GLN A 17 1.70 11.09 6.19
N ASP A 18 0.80 10.16 6.47
CA ASP A 18 0.60 9.68 7.85
C ASP A 18 1.83 8.86 8.30
N LEU A 19 2.44 8.04 7.43
CA LEU A 19 3.72 7.40 7.73
C LEU A 19 4.83 8.44 7.96
N VAL A 20 4.97 9.40 7.04
CA VAL A 20 5.98 10.47 7.13
C VAL A 20 5.84 11.22 8.47
N ALA A 21 4.62 11.57 8.88
CA ALA A 21 4.37 12.23 10.16
C ALA A 21 4.81 11.36 11.36
N ARG A 22 4.56 10.05 11.31
CA ARG A 22 4.97 9.13 12.38
C ARG A 22 6.48 8.87 12.41
N VAL A 23 7.14 8.89 11.26
CA VAL A 23 8.60 8.82 11.20
C VAL A 23 9.24 10.09 11.78
N ALA A 24 8.65 11.27 11.53
CA ALA A 24 9.12 12.53 12.08
C ALA A 24 9.02 12.64 13.63
N GLU A 25 8.23 11.76 14.26
CA GLU A 25 8.16 11.65 15.73
C GLU A 25 9.33 10.84 16.33
N LEU A 26 10.13 10.15 15.51
CA LEU A 26 11.25 9.35 15.95
C LEU A 26 12.52 10.21 16.01
N PRO A 27 13.23 10.28 17.16
CA PRO A 27 14.36 11.20 17.35
C PRO A 27 15.57 10.89 16.46
N GLU A 28 15.65 9.67 15.92
CA GLU A 28 16.73 9.25 15.02
C GLU A 28 16.50 9.67 13.58
N PHE A 29 15.31 10.19 13.25
CA PHE A 29 14.93 10.54 11.88
C PHE A 29 14.73 12.04 11.70
N ASP A 30 15.40 12.59 10.70
CA ASP A 30 15.00 13.84 10.09
C ASP A 30 14.12 13.55 8.86
N VAL A 31 13.16 14.43 8.59
CA VAL A 31 12.24 14.29 7.47
C VAL A 31 12.26 15.54 6.63
N ALA A 32 12.42 15.38 5.32
CA ALA A 32 12.41 16.50 4.38
C ALA A 32 11.65 16.15 3.10
N ALA A 33 11.00 17.17 2.52
CA ALA A 33 10.51 17.08 1.16
C ALA A 33 11.69 17.14 0.18
N ALA A 34 11.77 16.16 -0.73
CA ALA A 34 12.90 16.03 -1.63
C ALA A 34 12.63 16.62 -3.02
N ASP A 35 13.49 17.48 -3.47
CA ASP A 35 13.85 17.51 -4.89
C ASP A 35 14.97 16.47 -5.10
N LEU A 36 14.71 15.41 -5.86
CA LEU A 36 15.71 14.36 -6.14
C LEU A 36 16.98 14.91 -6.81
N ARG A 37 16.90 16.05 -7.49
CA ARG A 37 18.06 16.72 -8.09
C ARG A 37 19.06 17.23 -7.05
N ALA A 38 18.58 17.51 -5.84
CA ALA A 38 19.46 17.99 -4.77
C ALA A 38 20.40 16.88 -4.24
N LEU A 39 20.11 15.61 -4.48
CA LEU A 39 20.97 14.50 -4.08
C LEU A 39 22.34 14.53 -4.79
N ASP A 40 22.42 15.11 -5.99
CA ASP A 40 23.66 15.20 -6.76
C ASP A 40 24.63 16.24 -6.21
N THR A 41 24.16 17.17 -5.38
CA THR A 41 24.96 18.24 -4.81
C THR A 41 25.57 17.89 -3.44
N GLY A 42 25.14 16.77 -2.82
CA GLY A 42 25.53 16.42 -1.46
C GLY A 42 24.91 17.30 -0.36
N VAL A 43 24.14 18.32 -0.76
CA VAL A 43 23.47 19.27 0.16
C VAL A 43 22.01 19.39 -0.21
N LEU A 44 21.13 19.16 0.77
CA LEU A 44 19.70 19.26 0.60
C LEU A 44 19.14 20.52 1.25
N ALA A 45 18.31 21.27 0.53
CA ALA A 45 17.53 22.34 1.10
C ALA A 45 16.30 21.77 1.80
N THR A 46 16.19 22.00 3.11
CA THR A 46 15.04 21.62 3.92
C THR A 46 14.32 22.85 4.46
N SER A 47 13.11 22.68 5.01
CA SER A 47 12.40 23.77 5.70
C SER A 47 13.17 24.31 6.92
N ALA A 48 14.08 23.52 7.49
CA ALA A 48 14.94 23.92 8.62
C ALA A 48 16.29 24.51 8.17
N GLY A 49 16.56 24.59 6.85
CA GLY A 49 17.81 25.05 6.27
C GLY A 49 18.53 23.95 5.47
N PRO A 50 19.71 24.27 4.90
CA PRO A 50 20.51 23.28 4.19
C PRO A 50 21.09 22.24 5.14
N VAL A 51 21.03 20.96 4.74
CA VAL A 51 21.64 19.83 5.45
C VAL A 51 22.63 19.11 4.53
N ALA A 52 23.78 18.70 5.06
CA ALA A 52 24.71 17.88 4.31
C ALA A 52 24.26 16.40 4.39
N LEU A 53 24.32 15.68 3.27
CA LEU A 53 23.97 14.27 3.25
C LEU A 53 24.91 13.44 4.10
N SER A 54 26.18 13.86 4.21
CA SER A 54 27.19 13.22 5.07
C SER A 54 26.87 13.23 6.57
N ASP A 55 25.89 14.04 7.02
CA ASP A 55 25.45 14.07 8.41
C ASP A 55 24.59 12.86 8.80
N TYR A 56 24.24 12.01 7.84
CA TYR A 56 23.34 10.88 8.03
C TYR A 56 24.02 9.55 7.75
N ASP A 57 23.74 8.56 8.59
CA ASP A 57 24.15 7.17 8.39
C ASP A 57 23.33 6.49 7.29
N ALA A 58 22.06 6.90 7.12
CA ALA A 58 21.16 6.38 6.09
C ALA A 58 20.28 7.46 5.46
N ILE A 59 20.03 7.35 4.16
CA ILE A 59 19.06 8.16 3.43
C ILE A 59 18.01 7.24 2.83
N ILE A 60 16.75 7.47 3.20
CA ILE A 60 15.59 6.76 2.68
C ILE A 60 14.87 7.68 1.69
N VAL A 61 14.80 7.25 0.43
CA VAL A 61 14.09 7.97 -0.64
C VAL A 61 12.70 7.35 -0.79
N PHE A 62 11.69 8.01 -0.24
CA PHE A 62 10.30 7.58 -0.29
C PHE A 62 9.55 8.30 -1.40
N VAL A 63 9.62 7.74 -2.60
CA VAL A 63 9.02 8.31 -3.81
C VAL A 63 8.41 7.23 -4.69
N ALA A 64 7.33 7.57 -5.40
CA ALA A 64 6.74 6.65 -6.35
C ALA A 64 7.70 6.30 -7.49
N PHE A 65 7.80 5.02 -7.81
CA PHE A 65 8.68 4.43 -8.83
C PHE A 65 8.66 5.17 -10.17
N ARG A 66 7.49 5.52 -10.68
CA ARG A 66 7.35 6.24 -11.95
C ARG A 66 8.13 7.56 -11.99
N ARG A 67 8.30 8.23 -10.85
CA ARG A 67 9.08 9.47 -10.74
C ARG A 67 10.57 9.18 -10.78
N LEU A 68 10.99 8.17 -10.04
CA LEU A 68 12.37 7.73 -10.02
C LEU A 68 12.80 7.21 -11.40
N ARG A 69 11.92 6.46 -12.09
CA ARG A 69 12.16 6.00 -13.47
C ARG A 69 12.39 7.15 -14.45
N ALA A 70 11.65 8.24 -14.28
CA ALA A 70 11.77 9.44 -15.14
C ALA A 70 12.89 10.39 -14.71
N ALA A 71 13.44 10.24 -13.49
CA ALA A 71 14.50 11.10 -12.99
C ALA A 71 15.84 10.82 -13.68
N PRO A 72 16.74 11.84 -13.78
CA PRO A 72 18.15 11.61 -14.09
C PRO A 72 18.78 10.63 -13.09
N THR A 73 19.90 10.00 -13.48
CA THR A 73 20.66 9.13 -12.56
C THR A 73 21.11 9.93 -11.35
N LEU A 74 20.85 9.42 -10.15
CA LEU A 74 21.31 10.01 -8.89
C LEU A 74 22.79 9.69 -8.71
N THR A 75 23.61 10.70 -8.49
CA THR A 75 25.07 10.54 -8.32
C THR A 75 25.49 10.46 -6.85
N TRP A 76 24.65 10.92 -5.93
CA TRP A 76 24.85 10.93 -4.47
C TRP A 76 26.03 11.79 -3.96
N GLY A 77 26.75 12.49 -4.83
CA GLY A 77 27.95 13.22 -4.45
C GLY A 77 28.96 12.32 -3.72
N ASP A 78 29.50 12.81 -2.60
CA ASP A 78 30.45 12.08 -1.73
C ASP A 78 29.75 11.26 -0.63
N TYR A 79 28.44 11.05 -0.72
CA TYR A 79 27.69 10.30 0.30
C TYR A 79 28.05 8.83 0.27
N SER A 80 28.60 8.34 1.38
CA SER A 80 29.05 6.94 1.56
C SER A 80 28.14 6.12 2.49
N GLY A 81 27.06 6.71 3.04
CA GLY A 81 26.12 6.00 3.90
C GLY A 81 25.12 5.14 3.14
N LEU A 82 24.24 4.46 3.88
CA LEU A 82 23.24 3.54 3.35
C LEU A 82 22.16 4.27 2.54
N ARG A 83 21.90 3.84 1.30
CA ARG A 83 20.92 4.41 0.37
C ARG A 83 19.74 3.44 0.23
N VAL A 84 18.60 3.84 0.75
CA VAL A 84 17.40 3.00 0.78
C VAL A 84 16.32 3.59 -0.12
N LEU A 85 15.78 2.80 -1.01
CA LEU A 85 14.57 3.15 -1.75
C LEU A 85 13.34 2.61 -1.02
N MET A 86 12.35 3.45 -0.80
CA MET A 86 11.07 3.03 -0.24
C MET A 86 9.93 3.37 -1.20
N ASP A 87 9.08 2.39 -1.50
CA ASP A 87 7.85 2.62 -2.26
C ASP A 87 6.77 1.61 -1.81
N HIS A 88 5.53 2.09 -1.75
CA HIS A 88 4.36 1.29 -1.40
C HIS A 88 3.63 0.70 -2.60
N ASP A 89 4.15 0.90 -3.80
CA ASP A 89 3.55 0.43 -5.06
C ASP A 89 4.52 -0.43 -5.90
N ILE A 90 5.49 -1.09 -5.27
CA ILE A 90 6.48 -1.96 -5.95
C ILE A 90 5.82 -3.16 -6.64
N ILE A 91 4.63 -3.53 -6.23
CA ILE A 91 3.76 -4.47 -6.94
C ILE A 91 3.69 -4.19 -8.45
N GLN A 92 3.87 -2.94 -8.88
CA GLN A 92 3.89 -2.54 -10.29
C GLN A 92 4.98 -3.25 -11.11
N ASN A 93 6.04 -3.74 -10.47
CA ASN A 93 7.07 -4.53 -11.15
C ASN A 93 6.58 -5.92 -11.57
N TYR A 94 5.56 -6.44 -10.91
CA TYR A 94 5.11 -7.83 -11.03
C TYR A 94 3.66 -7.97 -11.48
N SER A 95 2.93 -6.87 -11.56
CA SER A 95 1.50 -6.86 -11.89
C SER A 95 1.18 -5.78 -12.92
N THR A 96 0.34 -6.13 -13.86
CA THR A 96 -0.14 -5.22 -14.91
C THR A 96 -1.37 -4.41 -14.48
N ILE A 97 -1.77 -4.49 -13.21
CA ILE A 97 -2.96 -3.80 -12.67
C ILE A 97 -2.90 -2.28 -12.82
N PHE A 98 -1.68 -1.71 -12.79
CA PHE A 98 -1.46 -0.26 -12.88
C PHE A 98 -1.05 0.14 -14.30
N ASP A 99 0.14 -0.29 -14.72
CA ASP A 99 0.76 0.07 -16.00
C ASP A 99 1.69 -1.07 -16.44
N ALA A 100 1.34 -1.74 -17.53
CA ALA A 100 2.13 -2.85 -18.06
C ALA A 100 3.58 -2.47 -18.42
N THR A 101 3.86 -1.19 -18.69
CA THR A 101 5.23 -0.72 -19.01
C THR A 101 6.16 -0.68 -17.81
N LEU A 102 5.62 -0.83 -16.60
CA LEU A 102 6.39 -0.85 -15.34
C LEU A 102 6.84 -2.27 -14.96
N VAL A 103 6.22 -3.28 -15.54
CA VAL A 103 6.55 -4.70 -15.24
C VAL A 103 7.99 -4.99 -15.66
N GLY A 104 8.77 -5.55 -14.72
CA GLY A 104 10.19 -5.87 -14.91
C GLY A 104 11.14 -4.67 -14.97
N ALA A 105 10.66 -3.45 -14.73
CA ALA A 105 11.50 -2.25 -14.85
C ALA A 105 12.28 -1.90 -13.56
N TRP A 106 11.93 -2.47 -12.42
CA TRP A 106 12.51 -2.13 -11.11
C TRP A 106 14.00 -2.45 -10.98
N PRO A 107 14.52 -3.61 -11.38
CA PRO A 107 15.95 -3.92 -11.24
C PRO A 107 16.84 -2.88 -11.94
N ALA A 108 16.50 -2.51 -13.18
CA ALA A 108 17.26 -1.51 -13.92
C ALA A 108 17.26 -0.13 -13.25
N VAL A 109 16.13 0.29 -12.70
CA VAL A 109 16.00 1.58 -12.00
C VAL A 109 16.76 1.56 -10.67
N PHE A 110 16.63 0.49 -9.90
CA PHE A 110 17.35 0.30 -8.65
C PHE A 110 18.87 0.43 -8.84
N HIS A 111 19.43 -0.32 -9.77
CA HIS A 111 20.88 -0.29 -10.06
C HIS A 111 21.33 1.05 -10.64
N ARG A 112 20.55 1.65 -11.55
CA ARG A 112 20.88 2.96 -12.13
C ARG A 112 21.06 4.04 -11.07
N HIS A 113 20.22 4.05 -10.03
CA HIS A 113 20.27 5.03 -8.96
C HIS A 113 21.15 4.61 -7.78
N ARG A 114 21.83 3.46 -7.85
CA ARG A 114 22.78 2.97 -6.85
C ARG A 114 22.20 2.86 -5.45
N PHE A 115 20.98 2.38 -5.32
CA PHE A 115 20.42 2.03 -4.01
C PHE A 115 21.04 0.74 -3.48
N ASP A 116 21.18 0.65 -2.16
CA ASP A 116 21.77 -0.51 -1.47
C ASP A 116 20.68 -1.49 -1.03
N SER A 117 19.46 -0.99 -0.77
CA SER A 117 18.30 -1.82 -0.41
C SER A 117 16.97 -1.14 -0.74
N VAL A 118 15.90 -1.93 -0.68
CA VAL A 118 14.51 -1.50 -0.90
C VAL A 118 13.68 -1.80 0.34
N VAL A 119 12.77 -0.88 0.69
CA VAL A 119 11.68 -1.16 1.62
C VAL A 119 10.38 -1.23 0.84
N THR A 120 9.73 -2.40 0.88
CA THR A 120 8.46 -2.67 0.19
C THR A 120 7.32 -2.91 1.17
N SER A 121 6.08 -2.73 0.72
CA SER A 121 4.88 -2.97 1.52
C SER A 121 4.31 -4.38 1.42
N GLY A 122 4.78 -5.22 0.48
CA GLY A 122 4.35 -6.60 0.31
C GLY A 122 5.44 -7.60 0.70
N HIS A 123 5.08 -8.61 1.49
CA HIS A 123 5.98 -9.73 1.81
C HIS A 123 6.30 -10.56 0.56
N THR A 124 5.27 -10.92 -0.19
CA THR A 124 5.43 -11.61 -1.49
C THR A 124 6.26 -10.78 -2.48
N VAL A 125 6.14 -9.45 -2.45
CA VAL A 125 6.97 -8.56 -3.27
C VAL A 125 8.42 -8.56 -2.81
N GLN A 126 8.67 -8.58 -1.49
CA GLN A 126 10.03 -8.70 -0.94
C GLN A 126 10.73 -9.97 -1.43
N GLU A 127 10.04 -11.12 -1.38
CA GLU A 127 10.60 -12.40 -1.85
C GLU A 127 10.95 -12.36 -3.34
N ARG A 128 10.09 -11.76 -4.16
CA ARG A 128 10.35 -11.58 -5.60
C ARG A 128 11.53 -10.68 -5.88
N LEU A 129 11.64 -9.55 -5.17
CA LEU A 129 12.80 -8.66 -5.28
C LEU A 129 14.10 -9.37 -4.92
N ALA A 130 14.09 -10.18 -3.86
CA ALA A 130 15.24 -11.01 -3.48
C ALA A 130 15.60 -12.00 -4.58
N GLY A 131 14.62 -12.61 -5.26
CA GLY A 131 14.82 -13.45 -6.44
C GLY A 131 15.43 -12.68 -7.63
N ASP A 132 15.13 -11.40 -7.78
CA ASP A 132 15.73 -10.51 -8.78
C ASP A 132 17.11 -9.96 -8.35
N GLY A 133 17.68 -10.41 -7.22
CA GLY A 133 18.96 -9.96 -6.68
C GLY A 133 18.92 -8.58 -6.01
N ILE A 134 17.74 -8.07 -5.68
CA ILE A 134 17.56 -6.79 -5.01
C ILE A 134 17.35 -7.03 -3.50
N PRO A 135 18.26 -6.54 -2.63
CA PRO A 135 18.06 -6.61 -1.18
C PRO A 135 16.81 -5.85 -0.77
N ALA A 136 15.85 -6.53 -0.16
CA ALA A 136 14.56 -5.93 0.20
C ALA A 136 14.15 -6.25 1.64
N ASP A 137 13.42 -5.34 2.26
CA ASP A 137 12.81 -5.49 3.58
C ASP A 137 11.33 -5.17 3.52
N TRP A 138 10.56 -5.84 4.35
CA TRP A 138 9.12 -5.69 4.40
C TRP A 138 8.69 -4.73 5.50
N VAL A 139 8.05 -3.62 5.12
CA VAL A 139 7.33 -2.72 6.03
C VAL A 139 5.95 -2.50 5.43
N PRO A 140 4.92 -3.23 5.88
CA PRO A 140 3.59 -3.18 5.27
C PRO A 140 2.92 -1.82 5.40
N LYS A 141 1.85 -1.59 4.65
CA LYS A 141 0.98 -0.43 4.81
C LYS A 141 0.30 -0.45 6.17
N GLY A 142 -0.24 0.69 6.58
CA GLY A 142 -0.93 0.84 7.86
C GLY A 142 -2.11 1.79 7.78
N VAL A 143 -2.66 2.11 8.94
CA VAL A 143 -3.76 3.07 9.09
C VAL A 143 -3.44 4.09 10.17
N GLU A 144 -3.95 5.31 10.01
CA GLU A 144 -3.95 6.34 11.06
C GLU A 144 -5.29 6.30 11.82
N PRO A 145 -5.32 5.81 13.07
CA PRO A 145 -6.58 5.64 13.81
C PRO A 145 -7.36 6.93 14.00
N ALA A 146 -6.68 8.07 14.11
CA ALA A 146 -7.32 9.37 14.23
C ALA A 146 -8.09 9.77 12.97
N ARG A 147 -7.67 9.32 11.79
CA ARG A 147 -8.35 9.58 10.51
C ARG A 147 -9.43 8.55 10.22
N PHE A 148 -9.26 7.32 10.70
CA PHE A 148 -10.19 6.21 10.50
C PHE A 148 -10.74 5.70 11.84
N PRO A 149 -11.42 6.56 12.62
CA PRO A 149 -12.00 6.13 13.88
C PRO A 149 -13.17 5.18 13.64
N THR A 150 -13.27 4.08 14.37
CA THR A 150 -14.47 3.25 14.37
C THR A 150 -15.57 4.01 15.11
N ARG A 151 -16.67 4.27 14.44
CA ARG A 151 -17.86 4.87 15.05
C ARG A 151 -18.98 3.83 15.09
N PHE A 152 -19.62 3.74 16.24
CA PHE A 152 -20.82 2.94 16.40
C PHE A 152 -22.03 3.68 15.81
N GLY A 153 -22.84 2.99 15.05
CA GLY A 153 -24.01 3.55 14.39
C GLY A 153 -24.59 2.57 13.38
N ARG A 154 -25.70 2.96 12.73
CA ARG A 154 -26.33 2.14 11.70
C ARG A 154 -25.43 2.08 10.46
N ARG A 155 -24.99 0.90 10.10
CA ARG A 155 -24.17 0.60 8.91
C ARG A 155 -24.94 -0.32 7.97
N SER A 156 -24.70 -0.17 6.67
CA SER A 156 -25.31 -1.06 5.67
C SER A 156 -24.48 -1.12 4.40
N GLY A 157 -24.58 -2.22 3.66
CA GLY A 157 -23.95 -2.40 2.36
C GLY A 157 -22.43 -2.41 2.40
N ILE A 158 -21.85 -2.35 1.21
CA ILE A 158 -20.41 -2.47 0.95
C ILE A 158 -19.93 -1.22 0.22
N ALA A 159 -18.83 -0.63 0.66
CA ALA A 159 -18.18 0.49 -0.01
C ALA A 159 -17.13 -0.01 -1.02
N SER A 160 -17.03 0.67 -2.16
CA SER A 160 -15.89 0.66 -3.05
C SER A 160 -15.43 2.07 -3.33
N TYR A 161 -14.11 2.33 -3.46
CA TYR A 161 -13.57 3.67 -3.73
C TYR A 161 -12.18 3.63 -4.37
N GLY A 162 -11.71 4.81 -4.78
CA GLY A 162 -10.40 5.02 -5.38
C GLY A 162 -10.34 4.65 -6.86
N SER A 163 -9.14 4.39 -7.40
CA SER A 163 -8.92 4.20 -8.83
C SER A 163 -9.72 3.03 -9.40
N ALA A 164 -10.24 3.23 -10.61
CA ALA A 164 -11.07 2.26 -11.31
C ALA A 164 -10.21 1.26 -12.10
N TYR A 165 -9.38 0.48 -11.40
CA TYR A 165 -8.64 -0.61 -12.05
C TYR A 165 -9.58 -1.68 -12.60
N THR A 166 -9.18 -2.34 -13.69
CA THR A 166 -10.02 -3.31 -14.40
C THR A 166 -10.52 -4.43 -13.48
N CYS A 167 -9.64 -5.00 -12.65
CA CYS A 167 -10.03 -6.04 -11.69
C CYS A 167 -11.14 -5.60 -10.74
N ARG A 168 -11.06 -4.36 -10.22
CA ARG A 168 -12.09 -3.82 -9.35
C ARG A 168 -13.41 -3.57 -10.09
N GLN A 169 -13.35 -3.03 -11.31
CA GLN A 169 -14.54 -2.81 -12.12
C GLN A 169 -15.28 -4.12 -12.42
N VAL A 170 -14.53 -5.19 -12.73
CA VAL A 170 -15.09 -6.53 -12.96
C VAL A 170 -15.76 -7.07 -11.70
N ALA A 171 -15.11 -6.96 -10.54
CA ALA A 171 -15.69 -7.38 -9.27
C ALA A 171 -16.93 -6.55 -8.88
N GLU A 172 -16.87 -5.23 -9.04
CA GLU A 172 -18.02 -4.34 -8.79
C GLU A 172 -19.21 -4.68 -9.69
N ARG A 173 -18.95 -5.06 -10.93
CA ARG A 173 -19.99 -5.52 -11.86
C ARG A 173 -20.58 -6.84 -11.38
N ALA A 174 -19.74 -7.85 -11.06
CA ALA A 174 -20.21 -9.14 -10.58
C ALA A 174 -21.13 -9.01 -9.36
N LEU A 175 -20.81 -8.11 -8.44
CA LEU A 175 -21.64 -7.84 -7.26
C LEU A 175 -22.96 -7.15 -7.62
N ARG A 176 -22.95 -6.17 -8.52
CA ARG A 176 -24.19 -5.50 -8.99
C ARG A 176 -25.12 -6.47 -9.71
N ASP A 177 -24.58 -7.30 -10.62
CA ASP A 177 -25.34 -8.28 -11.38
C ASP A 177 -25.95 -9.36 -10.46
N ALA A 178 -25.32 -9.61 -9.32
CA ALA A 178 -25.82 -10.50 -8.28
C ALA A 178 -26.81 -9.83 -7.30
N GLY A 179 -27.12 -8.55 -7.48
CA GLY A 179 -28.02 -7.79 -6.60
C GLY A 179 -27.43 -7.46 -5.23
N ILE A 180 -26.11 -7.55 -5.05
CA ILE A 180 -25.45 -7.27 -3.77
C ILE A 180 -25.31 -5.75 -3.58
N PRO A 181 -25.73 -5.18 -2.42
CA PRO A 181 -25.67 -3.75 -2.16
C PRO A 181 -24.24 -3.23 -2.15
N LEU A 182 -23.82 -2.62 -3.23
CA LEU A 182 -22.50 -2.00 -3.41
C LEU A 182 -22.65 -0.51 -3.71
N THR A 183 -21.97 0.33 -2.94
CA THR A 183 -21.90 1.77 -3.16
C THR A 183 -20.49 2.16 -3.58
N ARG A 184 -20.35 2.64 -4.82
CA ARG A 184 -19.10 3.28 -5.22
C ARG A 184 -19.08 4.72 -4.70
N LEU A 185 -18.13 5.01 -3.81
CA LEU A 185 -17.94 6.36 -3.32
C LEU A 185 -17.35 7.25 -4.42
N PRO A 186 -17.82 8.48 -4.55
CA PRO A 186 -17.19 9.47 -5.43
C PRO A 186 -15.78 9.78 -4.92
N THR A 187 -15.00 10.50 -5.71
CA THR A 187 -13.70 11.03 -5.26
C THR A 187 -13.87 11.76 -3.94
N THR A 188 -13.26 11.20 -2.91
CA THR A 188 -13.41 11.68 -1.54
C THR A 188 -12.06 12.16 -1.03
N PRO A 189 -11.96 13.39 -0.51
CA PRO A 189 -10.75 13.84 0.14
C PRO A 189 -10.34 12.85 1.25
N TYR A 190 -9.06 12.53 1.35
CA TYR A 190 -8.54 11.53 2.27
C TYR A 190 -8.97 11.79 3.73
N LEU A 191 -8.97 13.06 4.15
CA LEU A 191 -9.39 13.47 5.50
C LEU A 191 -10.87 13.20 5.83
N GLN A 192 -11.71 13.01 4.81
CA GLN A 192 -13.15 12.73 4.98
C GLN A 192 -13.47 11.24 4.80
N LEU A 193 -12.52 10.46 4.30
CA LEU A 193 -12.76 9.08 3.88
C LEU A 193 -13.21 8.19 5.05
N GLY A 194 -12.53 8.28 6.21
CA GLY A 194 -12.89 7.51 7.39
C GLY A 194 -14.32 7.73 7.85
N ALA A 195 -14.78 8.99 7.87
CA ALA A 195 -16.17 9.32 8.23
C ALA A 195 -17.20 8.74 7.23
N ARG A 196 -16.84 8.67 5.94
CA ARG A 196 -17.71 8.04 4.93
C ARG A 196 -17.75 6.53 5.07
N LEU A 197 -16.60 5.89 5.30
CA LEU A 197 -16.49 4.44 5.47
C LEU A 197 -17.29 3.94 6.68
N ASN A 198 -17.40 4.74 7.74
CA ASN A 198 -18.18 4.40 8.92
C ASN A 198 -19.68 4.12 8.66
N ARG A 199 -20.19 4.38 7.46
CA ARG A 199 -21.57 4.08 7.06
C ARG A 199 -21.75 2.67 6.52
N PHE A 200 -20.66 1.95 6.26
CA PHE A 200 -20.68 0.66 5.57
C PHE A 200 -20.26 -0.49 6.48
N LEU A 201 -20.82 -1.67 6.22
CA LEU A 201 -20.45 -2.91 6.88
C LEU A 201 -19.17 -3.50 6.29
N GLY A 202 -18.97 -3.38 4.98
CA GLY A 202 -17.80 -3.89 4.28
C GLY A 202 -17.12 -2.85 3.41
N CYS A 203 -15.86 -3.10 3.08
CA CYS A 203 -15.04 -2.28 2.20
C CYS A 203 -14.28 -3.17 1.21
N LEU A 204 -14.45 -2.92 -0.10
CA LEU A 204 -13.82 -3.69 -1.16
C LEU A 204 -12.37 -3.20 -1.40
N ALA A 205 -11.40 -4.08 -1.18
CA ALA A 205 -9.97 -3.79 -1.24
C ALA A 205 -9.21 -4.76 -2.15
N ILE A 206 -9.53 -4.75 -3.45
CA ILE A 206 -8.99 -5.67 -4.45
C ILE A 206 -7.63 -5.20 -4.95
N SER A 207 -6.66 -6.11 -4.99
CA SER A 207 -5.32 -5.93 -5.56
C SER A 207 -4.94 -6.99 -6.61
N SER A 208 -5.79 -7.98 -6.83
CA SER A 208 -5.61 -9.01 -7.87
C SER A 208 -5.53 -8.43 -9.28
N ASP A 209 -4.84 -9.13 -10.15
CA ASP A 209 -4.84 -8.87 -11.59
C ASP A 209 -5.75 -9.89 -12.31
N LEU A 210 -6.11 -9.60 -13.55
CA LEU A 210 -6.89 -10.50 -14.39
C LEU A 210 -5.98 -11.26 -15.36
N GLU A 211 -6.21 -12.55 -15.51
CA GLU A 211 -5.50 -13.39 -16.47
C GLU A 211 -6.03 -13.17 -17.89
N VAL A 212 -5.95 -11.93 -18.37
CA VAL A 212 -6.32 -11.56 -19.73
C VAL A 212 -5.20 -10.78 -20.39
N PRO A 213 -4.94 -11.03 -21.67
CA PRO A 213 -3.99 -10.25 -22.43
C PRO A 213 -4.32 -8.74 -22.34
N PRO A 214 -3.34 -7.86 -22.24
CA PRO A 214 -3.57 -6.42 -22.14
C PRO A 214 -4.46 -5.87 -23.26
N GLN A 215 -4.35 -6.43 -24.47
CA GLN A 215 -5.13 -6.04 -25.65
C GLN A 215 -6.64 -6.35 -25.50
N GLN A 216 -6.98 -7.35 -24.69
CA GLN A 216 -8.37 -7.76 -24.47
C GLN A 216 -9.02 -7.00 -23.30
N ARG A 217 -8.27 -6.23 -22.51
CA ARG A 217 -8.81 -5.51 -21.35
C ARG A 217 -9.86 -4.47 -21.70
N ALA A 218 -9.73 -3.83 -22.85
CA ALA A 218 -10.74 -2.87 -23.35
C ALA A 218 -12.08 -3.53 -23.69
N SER A 219 -12.08 -4.83 -23.98
CA SER A 219 -13.30 -5.62 -24.28
C SER A 219 -13.91 -6.33 -23.08
N LEU A 220 -13.27 -6.25 -21.91
CA LEU A 220 -13.80 -6.87 -20.66
C LEU A 220 -15.16 -6.32 -20.22
N GLU A 221 -15.59 -5.20 -20.76
CA GLU A 221 -16.96 -4.72 -20.58
C GLU A 221 -18.03 -5.72 -21.06
N ARG A 222 -17.66 -6.65 -21.96
CA ARG A 222 -18.55 -7.67 -22.53
C ARG A 222 -18.37 -9.06 -21.93
N VAL A 223 -17.29 -9.29 -21.15
CA VAL A 223 -17.00 -10.60 -20.56
C VAL A 223 -17.77 -10.75 -19.26
N VAL A 224 -18.43 -11.88 -19.10
CA VAL A 224 -19.11 -12.23 -17.83
C VAL A 224 -18.04 -12.35 -16.75
N ALA A 225 -18.11 -11.50 -15.75
CA ALA A 225 -17.12 -11.38 -14.67
C ALA A 225 -16.75 -12.70 -13.96
N ARG A 226 -17.62 -13.70 -14.04
CA ARG A 226 -17.43 -15.03 -13.42
C ARG A 226 -16.43 -15.93 -14.16
N GLU A 227 -16.14 -15.63 -15.42
CA GLU A 227 -15.33 -16.49 -16.31
C GLU A 227 -13.89 -16.01 -16.47
N VAL A 228 -13.55 -14.83 -15.91
CA VAL A 228 -12.21 -14.27 -16.02
C VAL A 228 -11.35 -14.77 -14.87
N PRO A 229 -10.29 -15.56 -15.13
CA PRO A 229 -9.37 -15.99 -14.11
C PRO A 229 -8.69 -14.80 -13.43
N MET A 230 -8.44 -14.93 -12.14
CA MET A 230 -7.75 -13.95 -11.32
C MET A 230 -6.36 -14.45 -10.95
N ARG A 231 -5.37 -13.56 -11.02
CA ARG A 231 -4.09 -13.74 -10.32
C ARG A 231 -4.21 -13.16 -8.93
N PRO A 232 -3.80 -13.88 -7.89
CA PRO A 232 -3.80 -13.35 -6.53
C PRO A 232 -3.09 -12.00 -6.44
N GLY A 233 -3.55 -11.14 -5.54
CA GLY A 233 -2.83 -9.93 -5.17
C GLY A 233 -1.49 -10.28 -4.53
N LEU A 234 -0.52 -9.38 -4.68
CA LEU A 234 0.82 -9.58 -4.16
C LEU A 234 1.07 -8.79 -2.87
N GLU A 235 0.17 -7.88 -2.54
CA GLU A 235 0.22 -7.10 -1.31
C GLU A 235 -1.16 -6.51 -0.96
N PRO A 236 -1.49 -6.33 0.32
CA PRO A 236 -2.69 -5.62 0.72
C PRO A 236 -2.62 -4.14 0.34
N MET A 237 -3.66 -3.64 -0.31
CA MET A 237 -3.76 -2.21 -0.64
C MET A 237 -4.02 -1.37 0.61
N ALA A 238 -3.66 -0.08 0.59
CA ALA A 238 -3.97 0.86 1.69
C ALA A 238 -5.45 0.83 2.11
N LYS A 239 -6.36 0.63 1.15
CA LYS A 239 -7.81 0.50 1.38
C LYS A 239 -8.21 -0.63 2.32
N PHE A 240 -7.42 -1.70 2.38
CA PHE A 240 -7.63 -2.81 3.30
C PHE A 240 -7.51 -2.29 4.74
N PHE A 241 -6.43 -1.60 5.06
CA PHE A 241 -6.16 -1.04 6.39
C PHE A 241 -7.09 0.14 6.73
N GLU A 242 -7.41 0.98 5.74
CA GLU A 242 -8.36 2.08 5.88
C GLU A 242 -9.76 1.57 6.22
N GLY A 243 -10.21 0.53 5.50
CA GLY A 243 -11.48 -0.15 5.77
C GLY A 243 -11.51 -0.80 7.16
N ALA A 244 -10.46 -1.56 7.51
CA ALA A 244 -10.29 -2.15 8.84
C ALA A 244 -10.32 -1.09 9.93
N GLY A 245 -9.52 -0.03 9.81
CA GLY A 245 -9.46 1.07 10.78
C GLY A 245 -10.81 1.75 11.01
N ALA A 246 -11.60 1.92 9.94
CA ALA A 246 -12.96 2.47 10.03
C ALA A 246 -13.98 1.46 10.61
N GLY A 247 -13.60 0.22 10.85
CA GLY A 247 -14.49 -0.84 11.35
C GLY A 247 -15.39 -1.47 10.29
N CYS A 248 -15.03 -1.33 9.01
CA CYS A 248 -15.61 -2.15 7.95
C CYS A 248 -14.95 -3.53 7.92
N CYS A 249 -15.68 -4.58 7.57
CA CYS A 249 -15.08 -5.84 7.15
C CYS A 249 -14.29 -5.60 5.87
N PRO A 250 -12.94 -5.77 5.86
CA PRO A 250 -12.20 -5.73 4.62
C PRO A 250 -12.56 -6.93 3.74
N ILE A 251 -12.84 -6.67 2.46
CA ILE A 251 -13.18 -7.70 1.47
C ILE A 251 -12.08 -7.65 0.42
N ALA A 252 -11.25 -8.67 0.36
CA ALA A 252 -10.04 -8.68 -0.45
C ALA A 252 -9.85 -10.00 -1.20
N ASP A 253 -9.08 -9.98 -2.26
CA ASP A 253 -8.56 -11.22 -2.85
C ASP A 253 -7.63 -11.93 -1.86
N ALA A 254 -7.68 -13.28 -1.87
CA ALA A 254 -6.84 -14.10 -0.99
C ALA A 254 -5.37 -13.95 -1.37
N MET A 255 -4.52 -13.70 -0.37
CA MET A 255 -3.08 -13.58 -0.52
C MET A 255 -2.37 -13.94 0.80
N ASP A 256 -1.15 -14.47 0.72
CA ASP A 256 -0.38 -14.94 1.86
C ASP A 256 0.01 -13.80 2.82
N ASP A 257 0.21 -12.59 2.29
CA ASP A 257 0.50 -11.39 3.08
C ASP A 257 -0.56 -11.11 4.17
N LEU A 258 -1.84 -11.47 3.94
CA LEU A 258 -2.90 -11.25 4.92
C LEU A 258 -2.73 -12.15 6.15
N GLU A 259 -2.37 -13.41 5.95
CA GLU A 259 -2.11 -14.34 7.05
C GLU A 259 -0.87 -13.93 7.85
N ALA A 260 0.19 -13.51 7.16
CA ALA A 260 1.41 -12.97 7.78
C ALA A 260 1.14 -11.72 8.62
N LEU A 261 0.09 -10.97 8.30
CA LEU A 261 -0.40 -9.81 9.04
C LEU A 261 -1.45 -10.17 10.12
N GLY A 262 -1.74 -11.45 10.33
CA GLY A 262 -2.73 -11.92 11.30
C GLY A 262 -4.19 -11.74 10.89
N PHE A 263 -4.47 -11.32 9.65
CA PHE A 263 -5.84 -11.26 9.14
C PHE A 263 -6.29 -12.62 8.65
N ARG A 264 -7.50 -13.03 9.06
CA ARG A 264 -8.05 -14.36 8.78
C ARG A 264 -9.43 -14.27 8.14
N ASP A 265 -9.63 -15.09 7.09
CA ASP A 265 -10.92 -15.21 6.40
C ASP A 265 -12.03 -15.66 7.35
N GLY A 266 -13.17 -14.99 7.31
CA GLY A 266 -14.31 -15.25 8.18
C GLY A 266 -14.20 -14.72 9.62
N GLU A 267 -13.01 -14.25 10.05
CA GLU A 267 -12.78 -13.73 11.41
C GLU A 267 -12.52 -12.20 11.41
N THR A 268 -11.54 -11.75 10.65
CA THR A 268 -11.10 -10.35 10.58
C THR A 268 -11.23 -9.73 9.19
N CYS A 269 -11.50 -10.54 8.18
CA CYS A 269 -11.74 -10.11 6.81
C CYS A 269 -12.57 -11.15 6.08
N LEU A 270 -12.97 -10.84 4.86
CA LEU A 270 -13.53 -11.79 3.92
C LEU A 270 -12.64 -11.86 2.69
N THR A 271 -12.08 -13.04 2.41
CA THR A 271 -11.20 -13.22 1.26
C THR A 271 -11.87 -14.07 0.17
N PHE A 272 -11.41 -13.96 -1.07
CA PHE A 272 -11.91 -14.71 -2.20
C PHE A 272 -10.81 -14.98 -3.24
N ARG A 273 -10.95 -16.07 -4.00
CA ARG A 273 -10.03 -16.49 -5.09
C ARG A 273 -10.63 -16.34 -6.47
N SER A 274 -11.94 -16.09 -6.55
CA SER A 274 -12.64 -15.85 -7.82
C SER A 274 -13.83 -14.91 -7.62
N HIS A 275 -14.29 -14.29 -8.71
CA HIS A 275 -15.47 -13.43 -8.66
C HIS A 275 -16.75 -14.22 -8.31
N ALA A 276 -16.82 -15.51 -8.66
CA ALA A 276 -17.91 -16.37 -8.25
C ALA A 276 -17.92 -16.56 -6.73
N GLU A 277 -16.76 -16.90 -6.14
CA GLU A 277 -16.62 -17.03 -4.69
C GLU A 277 -16.92 -15.71 -3.95
N LEU A 278 -16.45 -14.56 -4.50
CA LEU A 278 -16.80 -13.24 -3.97
C LEU A 278 -18.31 -13.05 -3.87
N VAL A 279 -19.04 -13.34 -4.96
CA VAL A 279 -20.49 -13.21 -5.02
C VAL A 279 -21.17 -14.14 -4.02
N ASP A 280 -20.76 -15.40 -3.94
CA ASP A 280 -21.39 -16.40 -3.08
C ASP A 280 -21.16 -16.09 -1.59
N LYS A 281 -19.93 -15.74 -1.20
CA LYS A 281 -19.60 -15.32 0.18
C LYS A 281 -20.37 -14.06 0.58
N LEU A 282 -20.42 -13.06 -0.28
CA LEU A 282 -21.12 -11.82 0.05
C LEU A 282 -22.63 -11.96 0.03
N ARG A 283 -23.20 -12.81 -0.82
CA ARG A 283 -24.65 -13.13 -0.76
C ARG A 283 -25.03 -13.75 0.58
N GLY A 284 -24.19 -14.64 1.12
CA GLY A 284 -24.37 -15.16 2.47
C GLY A 284 -24.21 -14.08 3.54
N ALA A 285 -23.15 -13.31 3.48
CA ALA A 285 -22.79 -12.32 4.51
C ALA A 285 -23.75 -11.12 4.59
N VAL A 286 -24.29 -10.62 3.45
CA VAL A 286 -25.24 -9.50 3.47
C VAL A 286 -26.60 -9.88 4.03
N ASN A 287 -26.95 -11.16 3.99
CA ASN A 287 -28.14 -11.70 4.65
C ASN A 287 -27.97 -11.81 6.17
N ILE A 288 -26.74 -11.79 6.67
CA ILE A 288 -26.38 -11.80 8.09
C ILE A 288 -25.49 -10.59 8.40
N PRO A 289 -26.04 -9.36 8.43
CA PRO A 289 -25.25 -8.14 8.62
C PRO A 289 -24.39 -8.14 9.89
N ALA A 290 -24.83 -8.86 10.93
CA ALA A 290 -24.09 -9.03 12.17
C ALA A 290 -22.73 -9.73 11.96
N SER A 291 -22.61 -10.64 11.00
CA SER A 291 -21.35 -11.32 10.66
C SER A 291 -20.33 -10.33 10.10
N LEU A 292 -20.73 -9.50 9.12
CA LEU A 292 -19.84 -8.43 8.58
C LEU A 292 -19.46 -7.42 9.67
N ALA A 293 -20.39 -7.06 10.55
CA ALA A 293 -20.13 -6.14 11.65
C ALA A 293 -19.13 -6.72 12.66
N ALA A 294 -19.24 -8.01 12.98
CA ALA A 294 -18.31 -8.71 13.88
C ALA A 294 -16.89 -8.77 13.27
N MET A 295 -16.76 -9.19 12.00
CA MET A 295 -15.49 -9.18 11.29
C MET A 295 -14.88 -7.78 11.21
N GLY A 296 -15.68 -6.75 10.93
CA GLY A 296 -15.22 -5.35 10.89
C GLY A 296 -14.72 -4.86 12.25
N THR A 297 -15.37 -5.26 13.34
CA THR A 297 -14.94 -4.94 14.71
C THR A 297 -13.62 -5.63 15.04
N ALA A 298 -13.48 -6.93 14.72
CA ALA A 298 -12.25 -7.69 14.91
C ALA A 298 -11.10 -7.11 14.07
N ALA A 299 -11.35 -6.78 12.79
CA ALA A 299 -10.39 -6.12 11.92
C ALA A 299 -9.91 -4.78 12.49
N ALA A 300 -10.83 -3.96 13.01
CA ALA A 300 -10.48 -2.67 13.62
C ALA A 300 -9.62 -2.82 14.87
N SER A 301 -9.90 -3.82 15.69
CA SER A 301 -9.12 -4.12 16.90
C SER A 301 -7.69 -4.53 16.52
N LEU A 302 -7.54 -5.46 15.57
CA LEU A 302 -6.24 -5.90 15.07
C LEU A 302 -5.47 -4.75 14.41
N ALA A 303 -6.13 -3.96 13.54
CA ALA A 303 -5.50 -2.84 12.86
C ALA A 303 -4.95 -1.79 13.85
N ARG A 304 -5.66 -1.52 14.94
CA ARG A 304 -5.19 -0.61 15.99
C ARG A 304 -4.07 -1.18 16.84
N ALA A 305 -4.16 -2.46 17.16
CA ALA A 305 -3.16 -3.14 17.98
C ALA A 305 -1.80 -3.28 17.26
N GLU A 306 -1.81 -3.54 15.93
CA GLU A 306 -0.61 -4.00 15.24
C GLU A 306 -0.32 -3.29 13.91
N HIS A 307 -1.29 -2.57 13.31
CA HIS A 307 -1.17 -2.08 11.93
C HIS A 307 -1.36 -0.57 11.77
N THR A 308 -1.02 0.20 12.79
CA THR A 308 -1.00 1.67 12.67
C THR A 308 0.27 2.16 11.98
N TRP A 309 0.26 3.37 11.44
CA TRP A 309 1.47 4.00 10.90
C TRP A 309 2.57 4.19 11.96
N ALA A 310 2.22 4.33 13.24
CA ALA A 310 3.19 4.34 14.32
C ALA A 310 3.94 2.98 14.45
N HIS A 311 3.25 1.85 14.23
CA HIS A 311 3.92 0.54 14.16
C HIS A 311 4.86 0.47 12.96
N ARG A 312 4.46 1.01 11.82
CA ARG A 312 5.28 1.01 10.58
C ARG A 312 6.51 1.90 10.70
N ALA A 313 6.39 3.05 11.35
CA ALA A 313 7.55 3.90 11.64
C ALA A 313 8.58 3.17 12.52
N ARG A 314 8.13 2.46 13.58
CA ARG A 314 9.03 1.64 14.40
C ARG A 314 9.64 0.47 13.62
N ALA A 315 8.87 -0.19 12.77
CA ALA A 315 9.38 -1.27 11.90
C ALA A 315 10.44 -0.73 10.93
N LEU A 316 10.20 0.41 10.30
CA LEU A 316 11.18 1.07 9.43
C LEU A 316 12.48 1.38 10.19
N ARG A 317 12.38 1.94 11.42
CA ARG A 317 13.55 2.18 12.27
C ARG A 317 14.36 0.89 12.51
N ALA A 318 13.68 -0.21 12.86
CA ALA A 318 14.33 -1.50 13.10
C ALA A 318 15.04 -2.02 11.84
N VAL A 319 14.39 -1.93 10.68
CA VAL A 319 14.95 -2.30 9.38
C VAL A 319 16.22 -1.50 9.09
N ILE A 320 16.16 -0.17 9.19
CA ILE A 320 17.32 0.69 8.91
C ILE A 320 18.46 0.41 9.87
N SER A 321 18.17 0.25 11.17
CA SER A 321 19.20 -0.10 12.18
C SER A 321 19.88 -1.43 11.85
N HIS A 322 19.10 -2.45 11.47
CA HIS A 322 19.63 -3.76 11.08
C HIS A 322 20.50 -3.71 9.83
N ARG A 323 20.06 -2.94 8.81
CA ARG A 323 20.82 -2.75 7.57
C ARG A 323 22.15 -2.05 7.83
N LEU A 324 22.18 -1.01 8.65
CA LEU A 324 23.40 -0.29 9.01
C LEU A 324 24.42 -1.16 9.72
N GLN A 325 24.00 -2.09 10.57
CA GLN A 325 24.91 -3.02 11.25
C GLN A 325 25.64 -3.96 10.27
N ARG A 326 25.07 -4.19 9.09
CA ARG A 326 25.58 -5.08 8.04
C ARG A 326 26.17 -4.31 6.83
N PHE A 327 26.02 -3.01 6.84
CA PHE A 327 26.49 -2.16 5.75
C PHE A 327 28.00 -1.91 5.92
N THR A 328 28.73 -2.25 4.87
CA THR A 328 30.14 -1.88 4.73
C THR A 328 30.18 -0.90 3.55
N PRO A 329 30.67 0.34 3.76
CA PRO A 329 30.72 1.38 2.73
C PRO A 329 31.55 0.98 1.50
#